data_eadf24375f00fd5f46f9a88e09b400c7
#
_entry.id   eadf24375f00fd5f46f9a88e09b400c7
#
_cell.length_a   1.000
_cell.length_b   1.000
_cell.length_c   1.000
_cell.angle_alpha   90.00
_cell.angle_beta   90.00
_cell.angle_gamma   90.00
#
_symmetry.space_group_name_H-M   'P 1'
#
loop_
_entity.id
_entity.type
_entity.pdbx_description
1 polymer ?
#
loop_
_entity_poly.entity_id
_entity_poly.type
_entity_poly.pdbx_seq_one_letter_code
_entity_poly.pdbx_strand_id
1 'polypeptide(L)'
;YNRAVVRKLVPFVPHLFREVFTGRKADHRRVLERDDMRQLLAEKDLDIISPGMEWARACLELMFRFHGMPFVDLAHLRKSDLKDGYLTLRRRKTGMPLSARVDSRAMQLLERYRNRDDTSPYLLCFLDGSLEGMAAYRDYLRILRLLNSKLRALALWRKVQGKVTSYTARHTWATVGKYCHIPIEIISEGLGHASVTTTEGYMKGFGNNRMDRANKVIMNYIFER
;
A
#
# COMPACT_ATOMS: atom_id res chain seq x y z
N TYR A 1 2.52 27.17 3.65
CA TYR A 1 3.28 28.38 3.87
C TYR A 1 3.92 28.88 2.58
N ASN A 2 4.84 28.11 1.93
CA ASN A 2 5.56 28.54 0.72
C ASN A 2 4.61 28.99 -0.41
N ARG A 3 3.48 28.28 -0.63
CA ARG A 3 2.44 28.71 -1.58
C ARG A 3 1.78 30.04 -1.20
N ALA A 4 1.59 30.31 0.08
CA ALA A 4 1.01 31.55 0.56
C ALA A 4 2.00 32.72 0.41
N VAL A 5 3.28 32.47 0.65
CA VAL A 5 4.35 33.47 0.40
C VAL A 5 4.45 33.82 -1.08
N VAL A 6 4.51 32.80 -1.97
CA VAL A 6 4.54 33.02 -3.44
C VAL A 6 3.33 33.83 -3.93
N ARG A 7 2.14 33.57 -3.31
CA ARG A 7 0.90 34.31 -3.61
C ARG A 7 0.79 35.66 -2.90
N LYS A 8 1.84 36.09 -2.18
CA LYS A 8 1.88 37.34 -1.39
C LYS A 8 0.75 37.44 -0.35
N LEU A 9 0.24 36.32 0.14
CA LEU A 9 -0.80 36.27 1.18
C LEU A 9 -0.23 36.42 2.58
N VAL A 10 1.04 36.06 2.76
CA VAL A 10 1.79 36.20 4.01
C VAL A 10 3.24 36.57 3.71
N PRO A 11 3.94 37.32 4.59
CA PRO A 11 5.36 37.65 4.39
C PRO A 11 6.23 36.40 4.54
N PHE A 12 7.39 36.40 3.88
CA PHE A 12 8.40 35.38 4.10
C PHE A 12 9.06 35.59 5.46
N VAL A 13 9.08 34.57 6.30
CA VAL A 13 9.79 34.54 7.59
C VAL A 13 10.89 33.48 7.50
N PRO A 14 12.17 33.86 7.55
CA PRO A 14 13.28 32.92 7.55
C PRO A 14 13.17 31.95 8.74
N HIS A 15 13.42 30.67 8.46
CA HIS A 15 13.47 29.61 9.48
C HIS A 15 12.21 29.46 10.35
N LEU A 16 11.04 29.89 9.88
CA LEU A 16 9.75 29.83 10.62
C LEU A 16 9.47 28.45 11.26
N PHE A 17 9.95 27.37 10.66
CA PHE A 17 9.74 25.99 11.15
C PHE A 17 11.01 25.36 11.75
N ARG A 18 12.04 26.15 12.06
CA ARG A 18 13.33 25.61 12.56
C ARG A 18 13.18 24.78 13.82
N GLU A 19 12.28 25.18 14.72
CA GLU A 19 12.03 24.50 16.00
C GLU A 19 10.79 23.60 15.97
N VAL A 20 10.12 23.52 14.82
CA VAL A 20 8.95 22.67 14.64
C VAL A 20 9.39 21.35 14.03
N PHE A 21 9.10 20.24 14.73
CA PHE A 21 9.31 18.91 14.17
C PHE A 21 8.36 18.68 12.98
N THR A 22 8.88 18.80 11.77
CA THR A 22 8.10 18.60 10.53
C THR A 22 8.19 17.16 9.99
N GLY A 23 8.99 16.30 10.60
CA GLY A 23 9.15 14.91 10.24
C GLY A 23 8.09 14.01 10.88
N ARG A 24 7.72 12.93 10.22
CA ARG A 24 6.90 11.85 10.79
C ARG A 24 7.82 10.70 11.21
N LYS A 25 7.72 10.26 12.47
CA LYS A 25 8.34 8.97 12.87
C LYS A 25 7.67 7.87 12.06
N ALA A 26 8.48 7.00 11.44
CA ALA A 26 7.98 5.84 10.71
C ALA A 26 7.18 4.93 11.68
N ASP A 27 5.93 4.61 11.31
CA ASP A 27 5.08 3.70 12.09
C ASP A 27 5.28 2.27 11.60
N HIS A 28 6.31 1.60 12.10
CA HIS A 28 6.65 0.21 11.72
C HIS A 28 5.67 -0.84 12.29
N ARG A 29 4.72 -0.44 13.15
CA ARG A 29 3.70 -1.33 13.73
C ARG A 29 2.71 -1.89 12.70
N ARG A 30 2.75 -1.42 11.46
CA ARG A 30 1.90 -1.88 10.35
C ARG A 30 2.57 -2.89 9.44
N VAL A 31 3.84 -3.17 9.66
CA VAL A 31 4.57 -4.20 8.92
C VAL A 31 4.23 -5.54 9.53
N LEU A 32 3.78 -6.47 8.70
CA LEU A 32 3.57 -7.86 9.09
C LEU A 32 4.79 -8.70 8.74
N GLU A 33 5.06 -9.69 9.56
CA GLU A 33 6.00 -10.76 9.22
C GLU A 33 5.39 -11.66 8.14
N ARG A 34 6.25 -12.46 7.50
CA ARG A 34 5.87 -13.31 6.36
C ARG A 34 4.68 -14.22 6.67
N ASP A 35 4.71 -14.89 7.83
CA ASP A 35 3.70 -15.88 8.19
C ASP A 35 2.37 -15.22 8.54
N ASP A 36 2.39 -14.07 9.22
CA ASP A 36 1.19 -13.27 9.48
C ASP A 36 0.52 -12.81 8.18
N MET A 37 1.33 -12.32 7.22
CA MET A 37 0.79 -11.92 5.91
C MET A 37 0.20 -13.10 5.15
N ARG A 38 0.89 -14.26 5.15
CA ARG A 38 0.36 -15.50 4.56
C ARG A 38 -0.94 -15.95 5.22
N GLN A 39 -1.01 -15.87 6.54
CA GLN A 39 -2.20 -16.24 7.29
C GLN A 39 -3.39 -15.33 6.96
N LEU A 40 -3.17 -14.01 6.85
CA LEU A 40 -4.21 -13.08 6.42
C LEU A 40 -4.71 -13.33 5.01
N LEU A 41 -3.82 -13.68 4.09
CA LEU A 41 -4.16 -13.90 2.68
C LEU A 41 -4.66 -15.31 2.39
N ALA A 42 -4.57 -16.23 3.37
CA ALA A 42 -4.98 -17.63 3.17
C ALA A 42 -6.45 -17.74 2.75
N GLU A 43 -6.71 -18.64 1.80
CA GLU A 43 -8.05 -18.92 1.26
C GLU A 43 -8.82 -19.98 2.06
N LYS A 44 -8.17 -20.60 3.01
CA LYS A 44 -8.86 -21.54 3.90
C LYS A 44 -9.97 -20.81 4.67
N ASP A 45 -11.04 -21.54 4.91
CA ASP A 45 -12.18 -21.07 5.73
C ASP A 45 -12.91 -19.83 5.16
N LEU A 46 -12.88 -19.63 3.83
CA LEU A 46 -13.58 -18.50 3.20
C LEU A 46 -15.10 -18.59 3.37
N ASP A 47 -15.62 -19.81 3.49
CA ASP A 47 -17.06 -20.08 3.70
C ASP A 47 -17.53 -19.69 5.10
N ILE A 48 -16.59 -19.55 6.06
CA ILE A 48 -16.89 -19.26 7.47
C ILE A 48 -16.78 -17.77 7.78
N ILE A 49 -15.89 -17.06 7.06
CA ILE A 49 -15.74 -15.62 7.26
C ILE A 49 -16.87 -14.84 6.58
N SER A 50 -17.20 -13.67 7.15
CA SER A 50 -18.23 -12.81 6.53
C SER A 50 -17.80 -12.33 5.14
N PRO A 51 -18.76 -12.09 4.22
CA PRO A 51 -18.45 -11.54 2.89
C PRO A 51 -17.63 -10.24 2.94
N GLY A 52 -17.86 -9.40 3.95
CA GLY A 52 -17.08 -8.18 4.15
C GLY A 52 -15.62 -8.43 4.57
N MET A 53 -15.34 -9.49 5.33
CA MET A 53 -13.96 -9.88 5.67
C MET A 53 -13.25 -10.45 4.46
N GLU A 54 -13.95 -11.25 3.64
CA GLU A 54 -13.41 -11.79 2.41
C GLU A 54 -13.09 -10.69 1.40
N TRP A 55 -14.00 -9.71 1.23
CA TRP A 55 -13.75 -8.53 0.42
C TRP A 55 -12.48 -7.77 0.91
N ALA A 56 -12.36 -7.58 2.21
CA ALA A 56 -11.19 -6.89 2.78
C ALA A 56 -9.89 -7.67 2.57
N ARG A 57 -9.92 -9.01 2.68
CA ARG A 57 -8.81 -9.90 2.34
C ARG A 57 -8.41 -9.73 0.87
N ALA A 58 -9.37 -9.77 -0.04
CA ALA A 58 -9.13 -9.61 -1.47
C ALA A 58 -8.54 -8.23 -1.80
N CYS A 59 -9.04 -7.15 -1.18
CA CYS A 59 -8.45 -5.82 -1.31
C CYS A 59 -6.99 -5.79 -0.82
N LEU A 60 -6.69 -6.40 0.34
CA LEU A 60 -5.34 -6.47 0.87
C LEU A 60 -4.41 -7.25 -0.08
N GLU A 61 -4.89 -8.36 -0.63
CA GLU A 61 -4.16 -9.18 -1.60
C GLU A 61 -3.88 -8.41 -2.88
N LEU A 62 -4.86 -7.75 -3.47
CA LEU A 62 -4.68 -6.92 -4.67
C LEU A 62 -3.70 -5.77 -4.42
N MET A 63 -3.87 -5.04 -3.31
CA MET A 63 -2.92 -3.98 -2.96
C MET A 63 -1.48 -4.50 -2.83
N PHE A 64 -1.29 -5.68 -2.26
CA PHE A 64 0.04 -6.29 -2.12
C PHE A 64 0.61 -6.73 -3.46
N ARG A 65 -0.18 -7.41 -4.32
CA ARG A 65 0.23 -7.85 -5.66
C ARG A 65 0.57 -6.70 -6.59
N PHE A 66 -0.09 -5.56 -6.44
CA PHE A 66 0.18 -4.35 -7.20
C PHE A 66 1.17 -3.42 -6.48
N HIS A 67 2.31 -3.98 -6.05
CA HIS A 67 3.46 -3.27 -5.51
C HIS A 67 3.13 -2.40 -4.28
N GLY A 68 2.29 -2.90 -3.38
CA GLY A 68 1.85 -2.13 -2.23
C GLY A 68 0.97 -0.92 -2.61
N MET A 69 0.13 -1.06 -3.65
CA MET A 69 -0.79 -0.02 -4.11
C MET A 69 -1.63 0.52 -2.96
N PRO A 70 -1.76 1.84 -2.75
CA PRO A 70 -2.69 2.40 -1.76
C PRO A 70 -4.13 2.12 -2.14
N PHE A 71 -5.00 1.98 -1.14
CA PHE A 71 -6.42 1.73 -1.38
C PHE A 71 -7.09 2.84 -2.21
N VAL A 72 -6.63 4.08 -2.11
CA VAL A 72 -7.17 5.16 -2.93
C VAL A 72 -6.96 4.93 -4.44
N ASP A 73 -5.82 4.36 -4.83
CA ASP A 73 -5.55 4.04 -6.23
C ASP A 73 -6.34 2.79 -6.64
N LEU A 74 -6.37 1.73 -5.80
CA LEU A 74 -7.16 0.52 -6.06
C LEU A 74 -8.65 0.80 -6.22
N ALA A 75 -9.24 1.59 -5.31
CA ALA A 75 -10.68 1.89 -5.34
C ALA A 75 -11.10 2.74 -6.55
N HIS A 76 -10.18 3.54 -7.11
CA HIS A 76 -10.45 4.40 -8.25
C HIS A 76 -9.87 3.85 -9.57
N LEU A 77 -9.48 2.58 -9.63
CA LEU A 77 -9.10 1.94 -10.89
C LEU A 77 -10.23 2.09 -11.90
N ARG A 78 -9.88 2.50 -13.11
CA ARG A 78 -10.83 2.61 -14.22
C ARG A 78 -10.81 1.35 -15.08
N LYS A 79 -11.89 1.09 -15.79
CA LYS A 79 -11.97 0.00 -16.78
C LYS A 79 -10.86 0.12 -17.84
N SER A 80 -10.53 1.36 -18.23
CA SER A 80 -9.47 1.68 -19.19
C SER A 80 -8.05 1.42 -18.68
N ASP A 81 -7.85 1.31 -17.35
CA ASP A 81 -6.52 1.10 -16.76
C ASP A 81 -6.04 -0.35 -16.91
N LEU A 82 -6.97 -1.29 -17.15
CA LEU A 82 -6.66 -2.70 -17.37
C LEU A 82 -6.61 -2.99 -18.88
N LYS A 83 -5.41 -3.22 -19.39
CA LYS A 83 -5.19 -3.53 -20.81
C LYS A 83 -4.04 -4.52 -20.98
N ASP A 84 -4.21 -5.49 -21.86
CA ASP A 84 -3.17 -6.45 -22.27
C ASP A 84 -2.47 -7.17 -21.09
N GLY A 85 -3.22 -7.46 -20.03
CA GLY A 85 -2.71 -8.13 -18.82
C GLY A 85 -1.90 -7.22 -17.88
N TYR A 86 -1.95 -5.90 -18.09
CA TYR A 86 -1.32 -4.91 -17.22
C TYR A 86 -2.35 -3.91 -16.67
N LEU A 87 -2.12 -3.47 -15.43
CA LEU A 87 -2.72 -2.26 -14.88
C LEU A 87 -1.76 -1.11 -15.11
N THR A 88 -2.21 -0.08 -15.82
CA THR A 88 -1.41 1.14 -16.08
C THR A 88 -2.21 2.35 -15.67
N LEU A 89 -1.74 3.08 -14.67
CA LEU A 89 -2.44 4.24 -14.12
C LEU A 89 -1.48 5.34 -13.65
N ARG A 90 -2.01 6.53 -13.43
CA ARG A 90 -1.30 7.60 -12.70
C ARG A 90 -1.77 7.64 -11.25
N ARG A 91 -0.81 7.59 -10.33
CA ARG A 91 -1.07 7.65 -8.88
C ARG A 91 -1.83 8.93 -8.52
N ARG A 92 -2.97 8.80 -7.83
CA ARG A 92 -3.82 9.95 -7.48
C ARG A 92 -3.12 10.99 -6.60
N LYS A 93 -2.21 10.56 -5.71
CA LYS A 93 -1.51 11.46 -4.80
C LYS A 93 -0.31 12.16 -5.43
N THR A 94 0.44 11.50 -6.30
CA THR A 94 1.75 11.96 -6.79
C THR A 94 1.79 12.22 -8.28
N GLY A 95 0.79 11.74 -9.05
CA GLY A 95 0.80 11.80 -10.52
C GLY A 95 1.79 10.86 -11.19
N MET A 96 2.61 10.14 -10.40
CA MET A 96 3.61 9.21 -10.94
C MET A 96 2.93 8.05 -11.68
N PRO A 97 3.45 7.64 -12.83
CA PRO A 97 2.94 6.46 -13.52
C PRO A 97 3.22 5.21 -12.70
N LEU A 98 2.32 4.26 -12.76
CA LEU A 98 2.48 2.92 -12.21
C LEU A 98 2.02 1.93 -13.27
N SER A 99 2.84 0.90 -13.51
CA SER A 99 2.47 -0.25 -14.32
C SER A 99 2.70 -1.52 -13.51
N ALA A 100 1.70 -2.39 -13.45
CA ALA A 100 1.78 -3.65 -12.73
C ALA A 100 1.18 -4.78 -13.58
N ARG A 101 1.91 -5.88 -13.69
CA ARG A 101 1.38 -7.08 -14.36
C ARG A 101 0.26 -7.68 -13.52
N VAL A 102 -0.81 -8.07 -14.20
CA VAL A 102 -1.94 -8.75 -13.59
C VAL A 102 -1.75 -10.25 -13.78
N ASP A 103 -1.37 -10.95 -12.70
CA ASP A 103 -1.28 -12.41 -12.73
C ASP A 103 -2.67 -13.05 -12.70
N SER A 104 -2.74 -14.38 -12.90
CA SER A 104 -4.00 -15.13 -12.95
C SER A 104 -4.83 -14.95 -11.66
N ARG A 105 -4.17 -14.91 -10.51
CA ARG A 105 -4.84 -14.72 -9.23
C ARG A 105 -5.40 -13.31 -9.06
N ALA A 106 -4.63 -12.28 -9.40
CA ALA A 106 -5.11 -10.91 -9.41
C ALA A 106 -6.30 -10.75 -10.36
N MET A 107 -6.24 -11.37 -11.55
CA MET A 107 -7.34 -11.34 -12.51
C MET A 107 -8.63 -11.96 -11.94
N GLN A 108 -8.54 -13.12 -11.27
CA GLN A 108 -9.70 -13.73 -10.59
C GLN A 108 -10.34 -12.80 -9.57
N LEU A 109 -9.50 -12.11 -8.76
CA LEU A 109 -10.00 -11.16 -7.76
C LEU A 109 -10.60 -9.91 -8.41
N LEU A 110 -9.98 -9.38 -9.46
CA LEU A 110 -10.53 -8.25 -10.21
C LEU A 110 -11.89 -8.61 -10.83
N GLU A 111 -12.02 -9.80 -11.46
CA GLU A 111 -13.28 -10.25 -12.05
C GLU A 111 -14.37 -10.50 -11.00
N ARG A 112 -14.01 -11.05 -9.84
CA ARG A 112 -14.96 -11.27 -8.74
C ARG A 112 -15.61 -9.98 -8.25
N TYR A 113 -14.85 -8.88 -8.20
CA TYR A 113 -15.32 -7.58 -7.72
C TYR A 113 -15.49 -6.55 -8.85
N ARG A 114 -15.52 -7.03 -10.10
CA ARG A 114 -15.69 -6.17 -11.26
C ARG A 114 -17.00 -5.39 -11.19
N ASN A 115 -16.94 -4.12 -11.50
CA ASN A 115 -18.12 -3.30 -11.69
C ASN A 115 -18.83 -3.68 -13.00
N ARG A 116 -20.05 -4.17 -12.89
CA ARG A 116 -20.89 -4.60 -14.02
C ARG A 116 -21.76 -3.46 -14.59
N ASP A 117 -21.79 -2.31 -13.94
CA ASP A 117 -22.47 -1.13 -14.44
C ASP A 117 -21.61 -0.48 -15.54
N ASP A 118 -22.11 -0.54 -16.77
CA ASP A 118 -21.38 0.00 -17.93
C ASP A 118 -21.28 1.53 -17.92
N THR A 119 -22.14 2.21 -17.19
CA THR A 119 -22.12 3.67 -17.04
C THR A 119 -21.04 4.11 -16.06
N SER A 120 -20.63 3.24 -15.14
CA SER A 120 -19.57 3.54 -14.16
C SER A 120 -18.18 3.47 -14.82
N PRO A 121 -17.32 4.47 -14.61
CA PRO A 121 -15.95 4.45 -15.12
C PRO A 121 -15.04 3.48 -14.33
N TYR A 122 -15.44 3.05 -13.12
CA TYR A 122 -14.60 2.28 -12.22
C TYR A 122 -14.56 0.79 -12.59
N LEU A 123 -13.37 0.20 -12.49
CA LEU A 123 -13.14 -1.22 -12.72
C LEU A 123 -13.79 -2.08 -11.63
N LEU A 124 -13.76 -1.62 -10.38
CA LEU A 124 -14.26 -2.34 -9.20
C LEU A 124 -15.54 -1.69 -8.66
N CYS A 125 -16.46 -2.50 -8.14
CA CYS A 125 -17.76 -2.07 -7.62
C CYS A 125 -17.68 -1.46 -6.20
N PHE A 126 -16.60 -0.74 -5.87
CA PHE A 126 -16.37 -0.21 -4.53
C PHE A 126 -16.97 1.18 -4.32
N LEU A 127 -16.93 2.00 -5.36
CA LEU A 127 -17.36 3.40 -5.32
C LEU A 127 -18.55 3.62 -6.27
N ASP A 128 -19.37 4.57 -5.90
CA ASP A 128 -20.47 5.05 -6.76
C ASP A 128 -19.88 5.95 -7.86
N GLY A 129 -19.99 5.50 -9.11
CA GLY A 129 -19.47 6.21 -10.29
C GLY A 129 -20.25 7.46 -10.68
N SER A 130 -21.46 7.65 -10.14
CA SER A 130 -22.33 8.82 -10.41
C SER A 130 -22.00 10.03 -9.52
N LEU A 131 -21.24 9.82 -8.43
CA LEU A 131 -20.94 10.89 -7.47
C LEU A 131 -19.74 11.71 -7.90
N GLU A 132 -19.80 13.02 -7.63
CA GLU A 132 -18.72 13.96 -7.91
C GLU A 132 -18.33 14.80 -6.68
N GLY A 133 -17.18 15.45 -6.76
CA GLY A 133 -16.70 16.41 -5.77
C GLY A 133 -16.66 15.86 -4.34
N MET A 134 -17.28 16.56 -3.42
CA MET A 134 -17.29 16.20 -1.99
C MET A 134 -18.15 14.94 -1.72
N ALA A 135 -19.16 14.66 -2.52
CA ALA A 135 -19.98 13.45 -2.38
C ALA A 135 -19.15 12.20 -2.70
N ALA A 136 -18.43 12.19 -3.82
CA ALA A 136 -17.50 11.11 -4.19
C ALA A 136 -16.40 10.92 -3.13
N TYR A 137 -15.87 12.02 -2.58
CA TYR A 137 -14.85 11.93 -1.52
C TYR A 137 -15.41 11.32 -0.23
N ARG A 138 -16.62 11.67 0.16
CA ARG A 138 -17.29 11.07 1.35
C ARG A 138 -17.56 9.59 1.15
N ASP A 139 -17.99 9.18 -0.06
CA ASP A 139 -18.19 7.78 -0.39
C ASP A 139 -16.88 7.00 -0.27
N TYR A 140 -15.78 7.49 -0.86
CA TYR A 140 -14.46 6.90 -0.68
C TYR A 140 -14.07 6.77 0.79
N LEU A 141 -14.27 7.79 1.62
CA LEU A 141 -13.95 7.74 3.06
C LEU A 141 -14.80 6.69 3.79
N ARG A 142 -16.07 6.53 3.43
CA ARG A 142 -16.96 5.51 3.97
C ARG A 142 -16.42 4.11 3.69
N ILE A 143 -16.05 3.85 2.42
CA ILE A 143 -15.50 2.56 2.00
C ILE A 143 -14.13 2.29 2.63
N LEU A 144 -13.26 3.29 2.74
CA LEU A 144 -11.97 3.16 3.43
C LEU A 144 -12.13 2.79 4.92
N ARG A 145 -13.11 3.39 5.62
CA ARG A 145 -13.41 3.05 7.02
C ARG A 145 -13.92 1.62 7.13
N LEU A 146 -14.82 1.20 6.22
CA LEU A 146 -15.32 -0.16 6.14
C LEU A 146 -14.17 -1.15 5.92
N LEU A 147 -13.30 -0.92 4.95
CA LEU A 147 -12.13 -1.76 4.70
C LEU A 147 -11.28 -1.93 5.96
N ASN A 148 -10.91 -0.82 6.60
CA ASN A 148 -10.06 -0.87 7.79
C ASN A 148 -10.77 -1.58 8.98
N SER A 149 -12.09 -1.48 9.09
CA SER A 149 -12.88 -2.22 10.09
C SER A 149 -12.85 -3.72 9.82
N LYS A 150 -13.07 -4.13 8.56
CA LYS A 150 -13.09 -5.53 8.16
C LYS A 150 -11.69 -6.17 8.20
N LEU A 151 -10.64 -5.42 7.86
CA LEU A 151 -9.25 -5.89 8.02
C LEU A 151 -8.90 -6.16 9.49
N ARG A 152 -9.36 -5.32 10.42
CA ARG A 152 -9.17 -5.56 11.85
C ARG A 152 -9.93 -6.80 12.33
N ALA A 153 -11.17 -6.98 11.90
CA ALA A 153 -11.97 -8.17 12.24
C ALA A 153 -11.31 -9.44 11.68
N LEU A 154 -10.82 -9.40 10.43
CA LEU A 154 -10.09 -10.51 9.82
C LEU A 154 -8.80 -10.85 10.58
N ALA A 155 -8.03 -9.84 10.98
CA ALA A 155 -6.80 -10.04 11.75
C ALA A 155 -7.07 -10.70 13.09
N LEU A 156 -8.11 -10.26 13.80
CA LEU A 156 -8.53 -10.88 15.06
C LEU A 156 -8.96 -12.32 14.85
N TRP A 157 -9.78 -12.60 13.85
CA TRP A 157 -10.25 -13.94 13.52
C TRP A 157 -9.09 -14.88 13.14
N ARG A 158 -8.12 -14.37 12.39
CA ARG A 158 -6.89 -15.11 12.00
C ARG A 158 -5.83 -15.12 13.11
N LYS A 159 -6.06 -14.52 14.28
CA LYS A 159 -5.10 -14.41 15.39
C LYS A 159 -3.78 -13.75 15.00
N VAL A 160 -3.81 -12.88 13.99
CA VAL A 160 -2.64 -12.11 13.55
C VAL A 160 -2.44 -10.93 14.48
N GLN A 161 -1.24 -10.80 15.03
CA GLN A 161 -0.88 -9.74 15.94
C GLN A 161 -0.55 -8.44 15.21
N GLY A 162 -0.84 -7.31 15.85
CA GLY A 162 -0.48 -6.00 15.33
C GLY A 162 -1.64 -5.26 14.65
N LYS A 163 -1.34 -4.06 14.15
CA LYS A 163 -2.32 -3.16 13.57
C LYS A 163 -2.45 -3.38 12.07
N VAL A 164 -3.47 -4.12 11.65
CA VAL A 164 -3.77 -4.32 10.23
C VAL A 164 -4.68 -3.22 9.70
N THR A 165 -4.25 -2.56 8.63
CA THR A 165 -4.95 -1.46 7.96
C THR A 165 -4.70 -1.53 6.44
N SER A 166 -5.37 -0.67 5.67
CA SER A 166 -5.12 -0.49 4.24
C SER A 166 -3.66 -0.12 3.88
N TYR A 167 -2.88 0.39 4.83
CA TYR A 167 -1.44 0.66 4.63
C TYR A 167 -0.54 -0.55 4.90
N THR A 168 -1.06 -1.60 5.52
CA THR A 168 -0.29 -2.80 5.85
C THR A 168 0.33 -3.45 4.61
N ALA A 169 -0.45 -3.59 3.52
CA ALA A 169 0.07 -4.13 2.26
C ALA A 169 1.32 -3.38 1.79
N ARG A 170 1.28 -2.04 1.84
CA ARG A 170 2.35 -1.18 1.35
C ARG A 170 3.61 -1.26 2.22
N HIS A 171 3.45 -1.17 3.54
CA HIS A 171 4.59 -1.29 4.46
C HIS A 171 5.22 -2.68 4.41
N THR A 172 4.38 -3.73 4.36
CA THR A 172 4.86 -5.11 4.27
C THR A 172 5.56 -5.38 2.95
N TRP A 173 5.01 -4.93 1.81
CA TRP A 173 5.63 -5.10 0.49
C TRP A 173 7.02 -4.47 0.43
N ALA A 174 7.15 -3.21 0.89
CA ALA A 174 8.43 -2.51 0.94
C ALA A 174 9.46 -3.22 1.84
N THR A 175 9.02 -3.66 3.02
CA THR A 175 9.91 -4.34 3.98
C THR A 175 10.32 -5.72 3.49
N VAL A 176 9.40 -6.49 2.91
CA VAL A 176 9.69 -7.79 2.30
C VAL A 176 10.65 -7.62 1.12
N GLY A 177 10.45 -6.62 0.25
CA GLY A 177 11.37 -6.30 -0.83
C GLY A 177 12.80 -6.07 -0.32
N LYS A 178 12.96 -5.25 0.74
CA LYS A 178 14.25 -5.07 1.41
C LYS A 178 14.82 -6.40 1.95
N TYR A 179 13.97 -7.25 2.52
CA TYR A 179 14.39 -8.55 3.06
C TYR A 179 14.77 -9.56 1.96
N CYS A 180 14.24 -9.40 0.77
CA CYS A 180 14.62 -10.15 -0.43
C CYS A 180 15.79 -9.51 -1.17
N HIS A 181 16.47 -8.53 -0.58
CA HIS A 181 17.61 -7.83 -1.17
C HIS A 181 17.30 -7.12 -2.50
N ILE A 182 16.04 -6.74 -2.72
CA ILE A 182 15.67 -5.92 -3.88
C ILE A 182 16.25 -4.50 -3.67
N PRO A 183 16.92 -3.91 -4.68
CA PRO A 183 17.43 -2.54 -4.62
C PRO A 183 16.34 -1.54 -4.22
N ILE A 184 16.71 -0.59 -3.38
CA ILE A 184 15.74 0.38 -2.82
C ILE A 184 15.12 1.27 -3.92
N GLU A 185 15.85 1.50 -5.00
CA GLU A 185 15.40 2.24 -6.17
C GLU A 185 14.22 1.52 -6.84
N ILE A 186 14.32 0.19 -7.03
CA ILE A 186 13.25 -0.64 -7.59
C ILE A 186 12.04 -0.66 -6.64
N ILE A 187 12.28 -0.77 -5.33
CA ILE A 187 11.20 -0.69 -4.33
C ILE A 187 10.54 0.69 -4.40
N SER A 188 11.31 1.76 -4.51
CA SER A 188 10.83 3.15 -4.57
C SER A 188 9.97 3.38 -5.82
N GLU A 189 10.42 2.90 -6.97
CA GLU A 189 9.70 2.97 -8.24
C GLU A 189 8.39 2.17 -8.17
N GLY A 190 8.43 0.92 -7.73
CA GLY A 190 7.24 0.08 -7.53
C GLY A 190 6.21 0.70 -6.59
N LEU A 191 6.67 1.38 -5.54
CA LEU A 191 5.81 2.17 -4.67
C LEU A 191 5.34 3.48 -5.32
N GLY A 192 5.92 3.93 -6.43
CA GLY A 192 5.63 5.22 -7.05
C GLY A 192 5.97 6.40 -6.14
N HIS A 193 7.11 6.33 -5.47
CA HIS A 193 7.64 7.46 -4.71
C HIS A 193 8.49 8.36 -5.61
N ALA A 194 8.43 9.66 -5.38
CA ALA A 194 9.28 10.62 -6.07
C ALA A 194 10.72 10.66 -5.50
N SER A 195 10.97 10.02 -4.35
CA SER A 195 12.25 10.04 -3.65
C SER A 195 12.45 8.74 -2.88
N VAL A 196 13.67 8.21 -2.92
CA VAL A 196 14.12 7.03 -2.15
C VAL A 196 13.99 7.27 -0.65
N THR A 197 14.26 8.48 -0.16
CA THR A 197 14.10 8.87 1.25
C THR A 197 12.68 8.62 1.76
N THR A 198 11.67 8.83 0.89
CA THR A 198 10.28 8.49 1.26
C THR A 198 10.12 6.97 1.46
N THR A 199 10.82 6.16 0.67
CA THR A 199 10.76 4.69 0.75
C THR A 199 11.41 4.17 2.03
N GLU A 200 12.51 4.75 2.46
CA GLU A 200 13.20 4.40 3.71
C GLU A 200 12.28 4.50 4.93
N GLY A 201 11.45 5.53 4.97
CA GLY A 201 10.44 5.71 6.03
C GLY A 201 9.35 4.63 6.08
N TYR A 202 9.20 3.81 5.05
CA TYR A 202 8.24 2.69 5.02
C TYR A 202 8.84 1.37 5.50
N MET A 203 10.17 1.25 5.53
CA MET A 203 10.85 -0.02 5.78
C MET A 203 11.25 -0.15 7.24
N LYS A 204 10.96 -1.31 7.83
CA LYS A 204 11.47 -1.72 9.14
C LYS A 204 12.99 -1.91 9.08
N GLY A 205 13.71 -1.55 10.14
CA GLY A 205 15.12 -1.85 10.29
C GLY A 205 15.42 -3.35 10.23
N PHE A 206 16.66 -3.71 9.97
CA PHE A 206 17.12 -5.10 10.12
C PHE A 206 17.17 -5.45 11.61
N GLY A 207 16.65 -6.61 12.00
CA GLY A 207 16.85 -7.15 13.34
C GLY A 207 18.27 -7.71 13.53
N ASN A 208 18.69 -7.87 14.79
CA ASN A 208 20.04 -8.32 15.17
C ASN A 208 20.48 -9.58 14.41
N ASN A 209 19.65 -10.61 14.31
CA ASN A 209 19.98 -11.84 13.59
C ASN A 209 20.38 -11.64 12.11
N ARG A 210 19.83 -10.63 11.44
CA ARG A 210 20.20 -10.31 10.06
C ARG A 210 21.49 -9.49 10.00
N MET A 211 21.68 -8.59 10.96
CA MET A 211 22.95 -7.86 11.10
C MET A 211 24.11 -8.81 11.40
N ASP A 212 23.90 -9.78 12.29
CA ASP A 212 24.92 -10.79 12.63
C ASP A 212 25.28 -11.67 11.44
N ARG A 213 24.27 -12.11 10.64
CA ARG A 213 24.51 -12.86 9.40
C ARG A 213 25.29 -12.04 8.38
N ALA A 214 24.91 -10.79 8.16
CA ALA A 214 25.62 -9.90 7.25
C ALA A 214 27.06 -9.68 7.71
N ASN A 215 27.28 -9.44 9.00
CA ASN A 215 28.62 -9.30 9.56
C ASN A 215 29.46 -10.57 9.39
N LYS A 216 28.86 -11.75 9.60
CA LYS A 216 29.55 -13.03 9.37
C LYS A 216 30.03 -13.16 7.92
N VAL A 217 29.18 -12.82 6.93
CA VAL A 217 29.58 -12.83 5.51
C VAL A 217 30.74 -11.87 5.25
N ILE A 218 30.72 -10.66 5.83
CA ILE A 218 31.81 -9.67 5.70
C ILE A 218 33.09 -10.20 6.34
N MET A 219 32.99 -10.79 7.52
CA MET A 219 34.17 -11.33 8.22
C MET A 219 34.78 -12.51 7.44
N ASN A 220 33.95 -13.43 6.94
CA ASN A 220 34.43 -14.55 6.14
C ASN A 220 35.12 -14.09 4.86
N TYR A 221 34.59 -13.06 4.17
CA TYR A 221 35.25 -12.52 2.96
C TYR A 221 36.63 -11.95 3.23
N ILE A 222 36.89 -11.40 4.42
CA ILE A 222 38.18 -10.80 4.77
C ILE A 222 39.15 -11.83 5.39
N PHE A 223 38.65 -12.72 6.23
CA PHE A 223 39.49 -13.54 7.13
C PHE A 223 39.49 -15.03 6.79
N GLU A 224 38.51 -15.54 6.07
CA GLU A 224 38.48 -16.92 5.58
C GLU A 224 39.00 -16.97 4.13
N ARG A 225 40.05 -17.82 3.91
CA ARG A 225 40.61 -18.12 2.59
C ARG A 225 39.87 -19.29 1.95
#